data_ef17705f3eaea657aa0de15dfff7f8c5
#
_entry.id   ef17705f3eaea657aa0de15dfff7f8c5
#
_cell.length_a   1.000
_cell.length_b   1.000
_cell.length_c   1.000
_cell.angle_alpha   90.00
_cell.angle_beta   90.00
_cell.angle_gamma   90.00
#
_symmetry.space_group_name_H-M   'P 1'
#
loop_
_entity.id
_entity.type
_entity.pdbx_description
1 polymer ?
#
loop_
_entity_poly.entity_id
_entity_poly.type
_entity_poly.pdbx_seq_one_letter_code
_entity_poly.pdbx_strand_id
1 'polypeptide(L)'
;MINFTRKPRYGYEDLLEIIRLLRSPEGCPWDRVQTHQSIRRGMLEEAYEAAEAIDTDNAALLKEELGDVLMQVVFHAGIEADAGRFDMDDVCDGVVKKLLYRHPHVFGDGQAETADTVPASWEQLLSLIHI
;
A
#
# COMPACT_ATOMS: atom_id res chain seq x y z
N MET A 1 -22.12 9.55 -16.77
CA MET A 1 -20.98 10.25 -16.16
C MET A 1 -20.98 10.05 -14.66
N ILE A 2 -19.85 9.73 -14.10
CA ILE A 2 -19.73 9.51 -12.67
C ILE A 2 -19.36 10.82 -11.96
N ASN A 3 -20.03 11.07 -10.83
CA ASN A 3 -19.74 12.23 -10.00
C ASN A 3 -18.59 11.94 -9.05
N PHE A 4 -17.58 12.81 -9.10
CA PHE A 4 -16.47 12.80 -8.16
C PHE A 4 -16.23 14.23 -7.70
N THR A 5 -16.18 14.45 -6.38
CA THR A 5 -16.02 15.78 -5.83
C THR A 5 -14.60 16.31 -6.08
N ARG A 6 -14.51 17.37 -6.89
CA ARG A 6 -13.23 18.00 -7.18
C ARG A 6 -12.85 18.94 -6.05
N LYS A 7 -11.57 18.90 -5.65
CA LYS A 7 -11.02 19.64 -4.52
C LYS A 7 -9.71 20.30 -4.91
N PRO A 8 -9.26 21.35 -4.20
CA PRO A 8 -7.93 21.90 -4.41
C PRO A 8 -6.80 20.92 -4.05
N ARG A 9 -7.09 19.96 -3.13
CA ARG A 9 -6.12 18.97 -2.68
C ARG A 9 -6.83 17.67 -2.36
N TYR A 10 -6.26 16.56 -2.80
CA TYR A 10 -6.80 15.22 -2.55
C TYR A 10 -5.96 14.46 -1.54
N GLY A 11 -6.59 13.58 -0.77
CA GLY A 11 -5.93 12.71 0.18
C GLY A 11 -6.15 11.24 -0.14
N TYR A 12 -5.76 10.39 0.81
CA TYR A 12 -5.84 8.93 0.66
C TYR A 12 -7.26 8.44 0.38
N GLU A 13 -8.24 8.97 1.11
CA GLU A 13 -9.65 8.57 0.92
C GLU A 13 -10.16 8.88 -0.49
N ASP A 14 -9.70 9.99 -1.06
CA ASP A 14 -10.07 10.35 -2.43
C ASP A 14 -9.48 9.37 -3.44
N LEU A 15 -8.26 8.89 -3.21
CA LEU A 15 -7.63 7.88 -4.06
C LEU A 15 -8.42 6.58 -4.01
N LEU A 16 -8.82 6.12 -2.82
CA LEU A 16 -9.64 4.92 -2.68
C LEU A 16 -10.93 5.06 -3.47
N GLU A 17 -11.59 6.20 -3.32
CA GLU A 17 -12.87 6.46 -3.98
C GLU A 17 -12.75 6.51 -5.50
N ILE A 18 -11.74 7.20 -6.04
CA ILE A 18 -11.60 7.31 -7.49
C ILE A 18 -11.28 5.95 -8.13
N ILE A 19 -10.45 5.14 -7.49
CA ILE A 19 -10.16 3.78 -8.00
C ILE A 19 -11.42 2.93 -7.97
N ARG A 20 -12.21 3.00 -6.89
CA ARG A 20 -13.48 2.29 -6.80
C ARG A 20 -14.43 2.69 -7.93
N LEU A 21 -14.54 3.98 -8.20
CA LEU A 21 -15.41 4.50 -9.27
C LEU A 21 -14.94 4.05 -10.65
N LEU A 22 -13.64 4.10 -10.91
CA LEU A 22 -13.09 3.66 -12.20
C LEU A 22 -13.37 2.18 -12.47
N ARG A 23 -13.36 1.36 -11.42
CA ARG A 23 -13.61 -0.08 -11.53
C ARG A 23 -15.09 -0.46 -11.48
N SER A 24 -15.98 0.50 -11.19
CA SER A 24 -17.42 0.23 -11.13
C SER A 24 -18.00 -0.05 -12.52
N PRO A 25 -19.20 -0.67 -12.60
CA PRO A 25 -19.84 -0.96 -13.89
C PRO A 25 -20.01 0.27 -14.80
N GLU A 26 -20.11 1.46 -14.21
CA GLU A 26 -20.28 2.72 -14.93
C GLU A 26 -18.97 3.46 -15.14
N GLY A 27 -17.87 2.90 -14.66
CA GLY A 27 -16.55 3.52 -14.72
C GLY A 27 -15.85 3.28 -16.04
N CYS A 28 -14.54 3.04 -15.97
CA CYS A 28 -13.71 2.82 -17.14
C CYS A 28 -13.76 1.36 -17.58
N PRO A 29 -14.18 1.06 -18.82
CA PRO A 29 -14.22 -0.33 -19.30
C PRO A 29 -12.87 -1.03 -19.24
N TRP A 30 -11.78 -0.29 -19.43
CA TRP A 30 -10.42 -0.84 -19.35
C TRP A 30 -10.05 -1.21 -17.91
N ASP A 31 -10.34 -0.33 -16.94
CA ASP A 31 -10.02 -0.60 -15.53
C ASP A 31 -10.85 -1.74 -14.96
N ARG A 32 -12.10 -1.87 -15.40
CA ARG A 32 -13.00 -2.92 -14.93
C ARG A 32 -12.51 -4.33 -15.21
N VAL A 33 -11.84 -4.52 -16.34
CA VAL A 33 -11.45 -5.86 -16.80
C VAL A 33 -10.05 -6.26 -16.34
N GLN A 34 -9.33 -5.37 -15.66
CA GLN A 34 -8.00 -5.71 -15.18
C GLN A 34 -8.05 -6.77 -14.09
N THR A 35 -7.05 -7.65 -14.10
CA THR A 35 -6.86 -8.72 -13.13
C THR A 35 -5.52 -8.52 -12.41
N HIS A 36 -5.30 -9.27 -11.33
CA HIS A 36 -3.98 -9.26 -10.67
C HIS A 36 -2.86 -9.55 -11.67
N GLN A 37 -3.09 -10.51 -12.55
CA GLN A 37 -2.09 -10.92 -13.53
C GLN A 37 -1.83 -9.82 -14.56
N SER A 38 -2.88 -9.14 -15.02
CA SER A 38 -2.73 -8.11 -16.06
C SER A 38 -1.98 -6.87 -15.56
N ILE A 39 -2.03 -6.58 -14.25
CA ILE A 39 -1.36 -5.42 -13.66
C ILE A 39 -0.15 -5.77 -12.79
N ARG A 40 0.18 -7.07 -12.69
CA ARG A 40 1.32 -7.54 -11.88
C ARG A 40 2.64 -6.89 -12.29
N ARG A 41 2.89 -6.82 -13.59
CA ARG A 41 4.10 -6.22 -14.13
C ARG A 41 4.21 -4.74 -13.78
N GLY A 42 3.10 -4.02 -13.84
CA GLY A 42 3.06 -2.60 -13.46
C GLY A 42 3.52 -2.36 -12.03
N MET A 43 3.09 -3.22 -11.10
CA MET A 43 3.54 -3.12 -9.71
C MET A 43 5.06 -3.24 -9.59
N LEU A 44 5.66 -4.20 -10.29
CA LEU A 44 7.12 -4.38 -10.27
C LEU A 44 7.84 -3.19 -10.92
N GLU A 45 7.36 -2.71 -12.05
CA GLU A 45 7.94 -1.56 -12.74
C GLU A 45 7.91 -0.30 -11.86
N GLU A 46 6.78 -0.02 -11.23
CA GLU A 46 6.65 1.16 -10.36
C GLU A 46 7.55 1.05 -9.13
N ALA A 47 7.69 -0.14 -8.56
CA ALA A 47 8.60 -0.37 -7.44
C ALA A 47 10.06 -0.10 -7.85
N TYR A 48 10.47 -0.56 -9.02
CA TYR A 48 11.82 -0.30 -9.55
C TYR A 48 12.04 1.19 -9.81
N GLU A 49 11.07 1.88 -10.35
CA GLU A 49 11.16 3.32 -10.58
C GLU A 49 11.26 4.11 -9.27
N ALA A 50 10.52 3.70 -8.25
CA ALA A 50 10.64 4.29 -6.91
C ALA A 50 12.05 4.07 -6.34
N ALA A 51 12.60 2.86 -6.51
CA ALA A 51 13.97 2.55 -6.06
C ALA A 51 15.00 3.42 -6.78
N GLU A 52 14.85 3.63 -8.09
CA GLU A 52 15.73 4.51 -8.86
C GLU A 52 15.67 5.95 -8.36
N ALA A 53 14.47 6.43 -8.04
CA ALA A 53 14.31 7.78 -7.49
C ALA A 53 15.04 7.93 -6.16
N ILE A 54 15.06 6.89 -5.33
CA ILE A 54 15.82 6.87 -4.08
C ILE A 54 17.33 6.89 -4.37
N ASP A 55 17.78 6.04 -5.29
CA ASP A 55 19.20 5.92 -5.65
C ASP A 55 19.77 7.22 -6.21
N THR A 56 18.95 7.98 -6.92
CA THR A 56 19.35 9.25 -7.53
C THR A 56 19.02 10.48 -6.67
N ASP A 57 18.51 10.26 -5.46
CA ASP A 57 18.10 11.33 -4.53
C ASP A 57 17.19 12.36 -5.19
N ASN A 58 16.19 11.87 -5.93
CA ASN A 58 15.24 12.72 -6.65
C ASN A 58 13.90 12.72 -5.91
N ALA A 59 13.70 13.71 -5.04
CA ALA A 59 12.51 13.78 -4.19
C ALA A 59 11.22 13.96 -4.99
N ALA A 60 11.24 14.77 -6.04
CA ALA A 60 10.06 15.00 -6.87
C ALA A 60 9.63 13.73 -7.59
N LEU A 61 10.59 13.00 -8.16
CA LEU A 61 10.32 11.73 -8.83
C LEU A 61 9.86 10.68 -7.82
N LEU A 62 10.48 10.63 -6.65
CA LEU A 62 10.08 9.69 -5.59
C LEU A 62 8.62 9.90 -5.18
N LYS A 63 8.22 11.15 -5.02
CA LYS A 63 6.81 11.46 -4.69
C LYS A 63 5.87 10.91 -5.75
N GLU A 64 6.18 11.11 -7.03
CA GLU A 64 5.37 10.61 -8.13
C GLU A 64 5.33 9.09 -8.15
N GLU A 65 6.48 8.43 -8.03
CA GLU A 65 6.57 6.98 -8.09
C GLU A 65 5.94 6.30 -6.86
N LEU A 66 6.02 6.92 -5.69
CA LEU A 66 5.31 6.41 -4.51
C LEU A 66 3.80 6.45 -4.73
N GLY A 67 3.31 7.48 -5.42
CA GLY A 67 1.90 7.55 -5.79
C GLY A 67 1.51 6.42 -6.73
N ASP A 68 2.35 6.12 -7.71
CA ASP A 68 2.09 5.04 -8.67
C ASP A 68 2.14 3.66 -7.99
N VAL A 69 3.08 3.44 -7.06
CA VAL A 69 3.13 2.21 -6.26
C VAL A 69 1.87 2.08 -5.41
N LEU A 70 1.48 3.15 -4.74
CA LEU A 70 0.28 3.14 -3.90
C LEU A 70 -0.97 2.86 -4.74
N MET A 71 -1.07 3.43 -5.94
CA MET A 71 -2.16 3.16 -6.86
C MET A 71 -2.25 1.67 -7.19
N GLN A 72 -1.13 1.00 -7.42
CA GLN A 72 -1.09 -0.44 -7.68
C GLN A 72 -1.63 -1.22 -6.48
N VAL A 73 -1.22 -0.86 -5.26
CA VAL A 73 -1.70 -1.51 -4.05
C VAL A 73 -3.23 -1.37 -3.92
N VAL A 74 -3.73 -0.15 -4.07
CA VAL A 74 -5.16 0.13 -3.97
C VAL A 74 -5.94 -0.61 -5.05
N PHE A 75 -5.40 -0.67 -6.27
CA PHE A 75 -6.05 -1.36 -7.38
C PHE A 75 -6.17 -2.86 -7.12
N HIS A 76 -5.09 -3.51 -6.66
CA HIS A 76 -5.13 -4.92 -6.30
C HIS A 76 -6.12 -5.20 -5.16
N ALA A 77 -6.13 -4.33 -4.14
CA ALA A 77 -7.09 -4.46 -3.04
C ALA A 77 -8.54 -4.28 -3.55
N GLY A 78 -8.75 -3.42 -4.54
CA GLY A 78 -10.04 -3.23 -5.18
C GLY A 78 -10.54 -4.49 -5.88
N ILE A 79 -9.65 -5.18 -6.58
CA ILE A 79 -9.97 -6.46 -7.22
C ILE A 79 -10.45 -7.47 -6.16
N GLU A 80 -9.76 -7.54 -5.03
CA GLU A 80 -10.12 -8.45 -3.95
C GLU A 80 -11.43 -8.05 -3.27
N ALA A 81 -11.67 -6.75 -3.09
CA ALA A 81 -12.94 -6.27 -2.54
C ALA A 81 -14.12 -6.64 -3.44
N ASP A 82 -13.96 -6.53 -4.75
CA ASP A 82 -14.99 -6.93 -5.71
C ASP A 82 -15.27 -8.44 -5.64
N ALA A 83 -14.26 -9.24 -5.34
CA ALA A 83 -14.41 -10.68 -5.16
C ALA A 83 -14.90 -11.09 -3.77
N GLY A 84 -15.05 -10.16 -2.85
CA GLY A 84 -15.51 -10.41 -1.50
C GLY A 84 -14.49 -11.11 -0.60
N ARG A 85 -13.18 -11.03 -0.93
CA ARG A 85 -12.15 -11.73 -0.15
C ARG A 85 -11.47 -10.86 0.89
N PHE A 86 -11.12 -9.64 0.54
CA PHE A 86 -10.61 -8.63 1.48
C PHE A 86 -10.65 -7.26 0.81
N ASP A 87 -10.48 -6.20 1.59
CA ASP A 87 -10.45 -4.82 1.09
C ASP A 87 -9.20 -4.08 1.58
N MET A 88 -9.11 -2.80 1.26
CA MET A 88 -7.95 -1.99 1.64
C MET A 88 -7.83 -1.82 3.15
N ASP A 89 -8.95 -1.76 3.87
CA ASP A 89 -8.93 -1.70 5.34
C ASP A 89 -8.31 -2.96 5.93
N ASP A 90 -8.59 -4.13 5.34
CA ASP A 90 -7.98 -5.39 5.78
C ASP A 90 -6.47 -5.37 5.55
N VAL A 91 -6.02 -4.81 4.43
CA VAL A 91 -4.59 -4.66 4.14
C VAL A 91 -3.92 -3.78 5.19
N CYS A 92 -4.51 -2.65 5.50
CA CYS A 92 -4.01 -1.72 6.53
C CYS A 92 -4.01 -2.37 7.92
N ASP A 93 -5.10 -3.05 8.28
CA ASP A 93 -5.23 -3.74 9.56
C ASP A 93 -4.10 -4.74 9.77
N GLY A 94 -3.84 -5.55 8.75
CA GLY A 94 -2.80 -6.56 8.83
C GLY A 94 -1.41 -5.97 9.06
N VAL A 95 -1.05 -4.92 8.34
CA VAL A 95 0.27 -4.31 8.49
C VAL A 95 0.41 -3.56 9.80
N VAL A 96 -0.65 -2.89 10.27
CA VAL A 96 -0.63 -2.20 11.57
C VAL A 96 -0.42 -3.21 12.70
N LYS A 97 -1.15 -4.33 12.69
CA LYS A 97 -0.99 -5.37 13.69
C LYS A 97 0.41 -5.94 13.72
N LYS A 98 1.01 -6.16 12.54
CA LYS A 98 2.41 -6.59 12.46
C LYS A 98 3.35 -5.60 13.12
N LEU A 99 3.18 -4.31 12.83
CA LEU A 99 4.03 -3.27 13.38
C LEU A 99 3.91 -3.18 14.89
N LEU A 100 2.69 -3.29 15.42
CA LEU A 100 2.46 -3.31 16.87
C LEU A 100 3.14 -4.52 17.51
N TYR A 101 2.99 -5.68 16.92
CA TYR A 101 3.58 -6.92 17.44
C TYR A 101 5.11 -6.89 17.38
N ARG A 102 5.68 -6.33 16.31
CA ARG A 102 7.13 -6.28 16.10
C ARG A 102 7.82 -5.18 16.89
N HIS A 103 7.06 -4.29 17.52
CA HIS A 103 7.59 -3.16 18.29
C HIS A 103 7.06 -3.14 19.72
N PRO A 104 7.22 -4.24 20.50
CA PRO A 104 6.75 -4.25 21.88
C PRO A 104 7.52 -3.26 22.76
N HIS A 105 8.72 -2.87 22.35
CA HIS A 105 9.54 -1.86 23.01
C HIS A 105 8.97 -0.44 22.89
N VAL A 106 8.02 -0.24 21.99
CA VAL A 106 7.37 1.07 21.79
C VAL A 106 5.92 1.03 22.26
N PHE A 107 5.17 -0.03 21.89
CA PHE A 107 3.73 -0.11 22.10
C PHE A 107 3.30 -1.09 23.20
N GLY A 108 4.25 -1.78 23.83
CA GLY A 108 3.97 -2.78 24.86
C GLY A 108 4.98 -2.72 25.99
N ASP A 109 5.15 -3.84 26.70
CA ASP A 109 6.06 -3.98 27.82
C ASP A 109 7.50 -4.32 27.40
N GLY A 110 7.80 -4.29 26.12
CA GLY A 110 9.12 -4.60 25.59
C GLY A 110 10.17 -3.58 26.01
N GLN A 111 11.39 -4.07 26.24
CA GLN A 111 12.50 -3.29 26.74
C GLN A 111 13.60 -3.19 25.70
N ALA A 112 13.45 -2.32 24.74
CA ALA A 112 14.51 -2.01 23.79
C ALA A 112 14.80 -0.52 23.89
N GLU A 113 15.84 -0.17 24.62
CA GLU A 113 16.19 1.23 24.90
C GLU A 113 17.20 1.80 23.91
N THR A 114 17.86 0.92 23.13
CA THR A 114 18.91 1.33 22.19
C THR A 114 18.68 0.70 20.83
N ALA A 115 19.28 1.29 19.80
CA ALA A 115 19.21 0.76 18.43
C ALA A 115 19.85 -0.63 18.33
N ASP A 116 20.78 -0.98 19.20
CA ASP A 116 21.42 -2.30 19.21
C ASP A 116 20.46 -3.38 19.70
N THR A 117 19.55 -3.03 20.61
CA THR A 117 18.56 -3.97 21.15
C THR A 117 17.37 -4.15 20.21
N VAL A 118 16.95 -3.08 19.57
CA VAL A 118 15.77 -3.10 18.66
C VAL A 118 15.97 -4.05 17.49
N PRO A 119 17.09 -4.03 16.73
CA PRO A 119 17.29 -4.95 15.62
C PRO A 119 17.24 -6.42 16.02
N ALA A 120 17.80 -6.79 17.18
CA ALA A 120 17.76 -8.16 17.67
C ALA A 120 16.34 -8.60 17.95
N SER A 121 15.53 -7.74 18.59
CA SER A 121 14.11 -8.01 18.84
C SER A 121 13.35 -8.16 17.53
N TRP A 122 13.66 -7.32 16.56
CA TRP A 122 13.05 -7.33 15.25
C TRP A 122 13.29 -8.64 14.51
N GLU A 123 14.54 -9.10 14.47
CA GLU A 123 14.90 -10.36 13.83
C GLU A 123 14.22 -11.57 14.48
N GLN A 124 14.16 -11.59 15.82
CA GLN A 124 13.45 -12.63 16.54
C GLN A 124 11.98 -12.67 16.18
N LEU A 125 11.35 -11.51 16.12
CA LEU A 125 9.92 -11.42 15.79
C LEU A 125 9.67 -11.83 14.35
N LEU A 126 10.57 -11.47 13.42
CA LEU A 126 10.45 -11.87 12.02
C LEU A 126 10.54 -13.38 11.85
N SER A 127 11.33 -14.07 12.67
CA SER A 127 11.45 -15.52 12.60
C SER A 127 10.19 -16.22 13.10
N LEU A 128 9.46 -15.58 14.02
CA LEU A 128 8.22 -16.12 14.59
C LEU A 128 6.98 -15.79 13.75
N ILE A 129 7.01 -14.65 13.06
CA ILE A 129 5.90 -14.19 12.23
C ILE A 129 6.31 -14.27 10.78
N HIS A 130 6.70 -15.40 10.34
CA HIS A 130 7.06 -15.57 8.96
C HIS A 130 5.83 -15.46 8.08
N ILE A 131 5.94 -14.60 7.11
CA ILE A 131 4.85 -14.33 6.18
C ILE A 131 5.24 -14.80 4.81
#